data_c49d2f195c6bc81f634e7e2c4d09b572
#
_entry.id   c49d2f195c6bc81f634e7e2c4d09b572
#
_cell.length_a   1.000
_cell.length_b   1.000
_cell.length_c   1.000
_cell.angle_alpha   90.00
_cell.angle_beta   90.00
_cell.angle_gamma   90.00
#
_symmetry.space_group_name_H-M   'P 1'
#
loop_
_entity.id
_entity.type
_entity.pdbx_description
1 polymer ?
#
loop_
_entity_poly.entity_id
_entity_poly.type
_entity_poly.pdbx_seq_one_letter_code
_entity_poly.pdbx_strand_id
1 'polypeptide(L)'
;MTPYEKNFKVPGRFEDHECTFITWPCKDSDLEIFNYENEIVIFAEKLSKFEKVVVIADPSNFDKAFKKCKNFALIWSIPTDFSWIRDNGPIFIKNDKAEVAGVHFKFNGWGNKFEKCES
;
A
#
# COMPACT_ATOMS: atom_id res chain seq x y z
N MET A 1 12.36 -4.37 24.10
CA MET A 1 11.46 -5.54 23.97
C MET A 1 11.21 -5.82 22.49
N THR A 2 11.47 -7.05 22.07
CA THR A 2 11.26 -7.45 20.68
C THR A 2 9.77 -7.75 20.40
N PRO A 3 9.32 -7.72 19.14
CA PRO A 3 7.96 -8.15 18.79
C PRO A 3 7.64 -9.56 19.24
N TYR A 4 8.60 -10.46 19.20
CA TYR A 4 8.43 -11.85 19.66
C TYR A 4 8.10 -11.93 21.16
N GLU A 5 8.79 -11.17 21.99
CA GLU A 5 8.54 -11.13 23.44
C GLU A 5 7.15 -10.59 23.79
N LYS A 6 6.57 -9.79 22.92
CA LYS A 6 5.20 -9.27 23.05
C LYS A 6 4.15 -10.13 22.35
N ASN A 7 4.51 -11.32 21.91
CA ASN A 7 3.64 -12.27 21.21
C ASN A 7 3.05 -11.75 19.88
N PHE A 8 3.77 -10.88 19.20
CA PHE A 8 3.36 -10.43 17.88
C PHE A 8 3.59 -11.52 16.83
N LYS A 9 2.63 -11.66 15.94
CA LYS A 9 2.64 -12.61 14.81
C LYS A 9 2.19 -11.94 13.53
N VAL A 10 2.65 -12.45 12.40
CA VAL A 10 2.12 -12.07 11.09
C VAL A 10 0.77 -12.75 10.90
N PRO A 11 -0.32 -12.00 10.73
CA PRO A 11 -1.63 -12.61 10.50
C PRO A 11 -1.71 -13.29 9.14
N GLY A 12 -2.55 -14.32 9.02
CA GLY A 12 -2.84 -14.96 7.75
C GLY A 12 -3.67 -14.04 6.83
N ARG A 13 -3.56 -14.24 5.52
CA ARG A 13 -4.31 -13.43 4.54
C ARG A 13 -5.83 -13.59 4.65
N PHE A 14 -6.28 -14.71 5.21
CA PHE A 14 -7.69 -15.03 5.41
C PHE A 14 -8.30 -14.38 6.66
N GLU A 15 -7.48 -13.75 7.51
CA GLU A 15 -7.99 -13.04 8.69
C GLU A 15 -8.63 -11.72 8.30
N ASP A 16 -9.54 -11.23 9.13
CA ASP A 16 -10.27 -9.99 8.89
C ASP A 16 -9.32 -8.79 8.77
N HIS A 17 -9.58 -7.92 7.81
CA HIS A 17 -8.83 -6.69 7.56
C HIS A 17 -9.60 -5.46 8.04
N GLU A 18 -8.91 -4.49 8.64
CA GLU A 18 -9.49 -3.16 8.88
C GLU A 18 -9.57 -2.35 7.59
N CYS A 19 -8.54 -2.44 6.76
CA CYS A 19 -8.49 -1.72 5.49
C CYS A 19 -7.50 -2.40 4.54
N THR A 20 -7.58 -2.00 3.28
CA THR A 20 -6.61 -2.41 2.25
C THR A 20 -5.93 -1.18 1.68
N PHE A 21 -4.62 -1.25 1.54
CA PHE A 21 -3.81 -0.22 0.90
C PHE A 21 -3.58 -0.57 -0.57
N ILE A 22 -3.78 0.41 -1.43
CA ILE A 22 -3.48 0.31 -2.87
C ILE A 22 -2.58 1.48 -3.23
N THR A 23 -1.52 1.25 -3.99
CA THR A 23 -0.67 2.35 -4.47
C THR A 23 -1.10 2.77 -5.88
N TRP A 24 -1.29 4.07 -6.06
CA TRP A 24 -1.55 4.66 -7.36
C TRP A 24 -0.34 4.50 -8.27
N PRO A 25 -0.54 4.25 -9.57
CA PRO A 25 0.58 4.08 -10.50
C PRO A 25 1.54 5.28 -10.51
N CYS A 26 2.83 4.99 -10.48
CA CYS A 26 3.89 5.99 -10.48
C CYS A 26 4.46 6.18 -11.89
N LYS A 27 4.87 7.41 -12.20
CA LYS A 27 5.34 7.77 -13.56
C LYS A 27 6.60 7.03 -14.02
N ASP A 28 7.47 6.70 -13.09
CA ASP A 28 8.80 6.15 -13.38
C ASP A 28 8.85 4.61 -13.24
N SER A 29 7.68 3.97 -13.17
CA SER A 29 7.64 2.52 -13.17
C SER A 29 7.66 1.97 -14.60
N ASP A 30 8.37 0.88 -14.82
CA ASP A 30 8.41 0.18 -16.12
C ASP A 30 7.03 -0.29 -16.60
N LEU A 31 6.01 -0.09 -15.76
CA LEU A 31 4.61 -0.39 -16.04
C LEU A 31 3.84 0.78 -16.66
N GLU A 32 4.48 1.92 -16.92
CA GLU A 32 3.86 3.04 -17.64
C GLU A 32 3.34 2.66 -19.03
N ILE A 33 3.89 1.61 -19.61
CA ILE A 33 3.44 1.04 -20.89
C ILE A 33 1.97 0.62 -20.82
N PHE A 34 1.49 0.29 -19.63
CA PHE A 34 0.10 -0.11 -19.38
C PHE A 34 -0.57 0.94 -18.49
N ASN A 35 -1.38 1.81 -19.09
CA ASN A 35 -2.18 2.75 -18.33
C ASN A 35 -3.26 2.00 -17.54
N TYR A 36 -2.92 1.50 -16.35
CA TYR A 36 -3.82 0.74 -15.49
C TYR A 36 -4.50 1.58 -14.40
N GLU A 37 -4.47 2.91 -14.52
CA GLU A 37 -5.17 3.80 -13.58
C GLU A 37 -6.66 3.46 -13.48
N ASN A 38 -7.31 3.18 -14.61
CA ASN A 38 -8.71 2.82 -14.63
C ASN A 38 -8.99 1.50 -13.93
N GLU A 39 -8.11 0.52 -14.07
CA GLU A 39 -8.21 -0.75 -13.37
C GLU A 39 -8.09 -0.58 -11.87
N ILE A 40 -7.17 0.29 -11.41
CA ILE A 40 -7.03 0.64 -10.00
C ILE A 40 -8.31 1.29 -9.47
N VAL A 41 -8.90 2.22 -10.22
CA VAL A 41 -10.16 2.87 -9.83
C VAL A 41 -11.29 1.84 -9.69
N ILE A 42 -11.46 0.99 -10.69
CA ILE A 42 -12.51 -0.05 -10.67
C ILE A 42 -12.29 -1.03 -9.53
N PHE A 43 -11.06 -1.46 -9.31
CA PHE A 43 -10.70 -2.38 -8.23
C PHE A 43 -10.98 -1.75 -6.86
N ALA A 44 -10.52 -0.52 -6.64
CA ALA A 44 -10.73 0.20 -5.39
C ALA A 44 -12.22 0.42 -5.11
N GLU A 45 -13.00 0.79 -6.12
CA GLU A 45 -14.45 0.99 -5.98
C GLU A 45 -15.16 -0.30 -5.57
N LYS A 46 -14.85 -1.41 -6.24
CA LYS A 46 -15.45 -2.72 -5.92
C LYS A 46 -15.05 -3.18 -4.52
N LEU A 47 -13.77 -3.04 -4.17
CA LEU A 47 -13.26 -3.43 -2.87
C LEU A 47 -13.86 -2.60 -1.73
N SER A 48 -14.15 -1.32 -1.97
CA SER A 48 -14.73 -0.42 -0.98
C SER A 48 -16.11 -0.85 -0.47
N LYS A 49 -16.79 -1.72 -1.20
CA LYS A 49 -18.07 -2.31 -0.79
C LYS A 49 -17.91 -3.36 0.31
N PHE A 50 -16.72 -3.87 0.50
CA PHE A 50 -16.42 -4.94 1.46
C PHE A 50 -15.56 -4.47 2.62
N GLU A 51 -14.66 -3.52 2.38
CA GLU A 51 -13.75 -3.00 3.41
C GLU A 51 -13.28 -1.58 3.07
N LYS A 52 -12.70 -0.91 4.05
CA LYS A 52 -12.10 0.42 3.86
C LYS A 52 -10.90 0.32 2.92
N VAL A 53 -10.84 1.22 1.96
CA VAL A 53 -9.74 1.32 1.00
C VAL A 53 -8.98 2.62 1.21
N VAL A 54 -7.66 2.53 1.26
CA VAL A 54 -6.74 3.68 1.28
C VAL A 54 -5.88 3.62 0.02
N VAL A 55 -5.95 4.65 -0.80
CA VAL A 55 -5.10 4.78 -1.98
C VAL A 55 -3.92 5.67 -1.62
N ILE A 56 -2.72 5.15 -1.78
CA ILE A 56 -1.48 5.89 -1.58
C ILE A 56 -1.04 6.43 -2.93
N ALA A 57 -0.86 7.74 -3.01
CA ALA A 57 -0.42 8.41 -4.23
C ALA A 57 0.80 9.28 -3.96
N ASP A 58 1.78 9.22 -4.85
CA ASP A 58 2.87 10.16 -4.84
C ASP A 58 2.32 11.59 -4.92
N PRO A 59 2.94 12.59 -4.26
CA PRO A 59 2.45 13.97 -4.31
C PRO A 59 2.18 14.49 -5.72
N SER A 60 2.96 14.07 -6.72
CA SER A 60 2.76 14.44 -8.12
C SER A 60 1.46 13.91 -8.74
N ASN A 61 0.90 12.84 -8.18
CA ASN A 61 -0.31 12.17 -8.66
C ASN A 61 -1.51 12.33 -7.73
N PHE A 62 -1.34 12.99 -6.58
CA PHE A 62 -2.36 13.08 -5.55
C PHE A 62 -3.69 13.65 -6.08
N ASP A 63 -3.65 14.78 -6.77
CA ASP A 63 -4.86 15.44 -7.27
C ASP A 63 -5.66 14.54 -8.22
N LYS A 64 -4.97 13.82 -9.07
CA LYS A 64 -5.58 12.90 -10.03
C LYS A 64 -6.22 11.71 -9.32
N ALA A 65 -5.51 11.09 -8.39
CA ALA A 65 -6.02 9.97 -7.60
C ALA A 65 -7.21 10.40 -6.73
N PHE A 66 -7.10 11.55 -6.08
CA PHE A 66 -8.17 12.12 -5.26
C PHE A 66 -9.44 12.35 -6.08
N LYS A 67 -9.33 13.00 -7.23
CA LYS A 67 -10.46 13.26 -8.12
C LYS A 67 -11.21 11.99 -8.52
N LYS A 68 -10.47 10.91 -8.79
CA LYS A 68 -11.04 9.65 -9.29
C LYS A 68 -11.58 8.74 -8.18
N CYS A 69 -11.02 8.82 -6.98
CA CYS A 69 -11.30 7.84 -5.91
C CYS A 69 -11.92 8.40 -4.64
N LYS A 70 -12.08 9.72 -4.50
CA LYS A 70 -12.54 10.38 -3.26
C LYS A 70 -13.91 9.90 -2.76
N ASN A 71 -14.77 9.40 -3.64
CA ASN A 71 -16.12 8.99 -3.27
C ASN A 71 -16.18 7.63 -2.57
N PHE A 72 -15.13 6.81 -2.69
CA PHE A 72 -15.12 5.45 -2.16
C PHE A 72 -13.81 5.07 -1.45
N ALA A 73 -12.79 5.91 -1.46
CA ALA A 73 -11.52 5.63 -0.82
C ALA A 73 -10.94 6.87 -0.13
N LEU A 74 -10.12 6.65 0.88
CA LEU A 74 -9.23 7.67 1.44
C LEU A 74 -7.99 7.76 0.55
N ILE A 75 -7.49 8.96 0.35
CA ILE A 75 -6.30 9.18 -0.47
C ILE A 75 -5.20 9.78 0.41
N TRP A 76 -4.07 9.10 0.49
CA TRP A 76 -2.91 9.56 1.23
C TRP A 76 -1.81 9.98 0.27
N SER A 77 -1.25 11.17 0.50
CA SER A 77 -0.10 11.68 -0.26
C SER A 77 1.18 11.21 0.42
N ILE A 78 1.83 10.22 -0.16
CA ILE A 78 3.09 9.67 0.35
C ILE A 78 4.03 9.50 -0.83
N PRO A 79 5.27 10.05 -0.77
CA PRO A 79 6.25 9.84 -1.82
C PRO A 79 6.47 8.34 -2.06
N THR A 80 6.37 7.92 -3.31
CA THR A 80 6.57 6.52 -3.69
C THR A 80 6.97 6.43 -5.15
N ASP A 81 7.90 5.51 -5.44
CA ASP A 81 8.41 5.27 -6.78
C ASP A 81 7.71 4.09 -7.47
N PHE A 82 7.13 3.17 -6.68
CA PHE A 82 6.59 1.92 -7.22
C PHE A 82 5.21 1.61 -6.67
N SER A 83 4.40 0.96 -7.51
CA SER A 83 3.04 0.51 -7.14
C SER A 83 3.03 -0.79 -6.33
N TRP A 84 4.17 -1.43 -6.13
CA TRP A 84 4.32 -2.71 -5.45
C TRP A 84 4.37 -2.57 -3.93
N ILE A 85 3.25 -2.15 -3.34
CA ILE A 85 3.17 -1.87 -1.90
C ILE A 85 3.45 -3.10 -1.03
N ARG A 86 3.20 -4.29 -1.54
CA ARG A 86 3.53 -5.52 -0.83
C ARG A 86 5.04 -5.66 -0.61
N ASP A 87 5.83 -5.16 -1.56
CA ASP A 87 7.28 -5.28 -1.52
C ASP A 87 7.94 -4.12 -0.77
N ASN A 88 7.42 -2.90 -0.94
CA ASN A 88 8.02 -1.68 -0.38
C ASN A 88 7.29 -1.10 0.83
N GLY A 89 6.11 -1.59 1.15
CA GLY A 89 5.33 -1.13 2.30
C GLY A 89 5.65 -1.90 3.59
N PRO A 90 5.06 -1.49 4.71
CA PRO A 90 5.24 -2.17 5.97
C PRO A 90 4.51 -3.52 6.00
N ILE A 91 5.06 -4.44 6.79
CA ILE A 91 4.37 -5.69 7.15
C ILE A 91 3.71 -5.47 8.52
N PHE A 92 2.39 -5.63 8.58
CA PHE A 92 1.67 -5.49 9.82
C PHE A 92 1.69 -6.78 10.62
N ILE A 93 1.91 -6.64 11.91
CA ILE A 93 1.89 -7.74 12.87
C ILE A 93 0.90 -7.41 13.98
N LYS A 94 0.30 -8.43 14.58
CA LYS A 94 -0.63 -8.28 15.71
C LYS A 94 -0.34 -9.29 16.81
N ASN A 95 -0.79 -8.97 18.02
CA ASN A 95 -0.70 -9.86 19.16
C ASN A 95 -2.09 -10.25 19.68
N ASP A 96 -2.12 -11.08 20.74
CA ASP A 96 -3.37 -11.57 21.34
C ASP A 96 -4.20 -10.46 22.00
N LYS A 97 -3.60 -9.29 22.27
CA LYS A 97 -4.28 -8.11 22.84
C LYS A 97 -4.87 -7.20 21.77
N ALA A 98 -4.88 -7.63 20.51
CA ALA A 98 -5.30 -6.84 19.35
C ALA A 98 -4.46 -5.57 19.11
N GLU A 99 -3.27 -5.49 19.67
CA GLU A 99 -2.31 -4.43 19.34
C GLU A 99 -1.74 -4.70 17.95
N VAL A 100 -1.61 -3.65 17.13
CA VAL A 100 -1.06 -3.74 15.77
C VAL A 100 0.22 -2.91 15.69
N ALA A 101 1.23 -3.46 15.05
CA ALA A 101 2.47 -2.75 14.75
C ALA A 101 2.87 -2.94 13.30
N GLY A 102 3.56 -1.95 12.73
CA GLY A 102 4.15 -2.04 11.40
C GLY A 102 5.64 -2.36 11.49
N VAL A 103 6.09 -3.34 10.73
CA VAL A 103 7.51 -3.65 10.57
C VAL A 103 7.95 -3.11 9.22
N HIS A 104 8.88 -2.17 9.24
CA HIS A 104 9.43 -1.57 8.03
C HIS A 104 10.79 -2.17 7.72
N PHE A 105 10.89 -2.82 6.57
CA PHE A 105 12.16 -3.30 6.02
C PHE A 105 12.68 -2.31 4.98
N LYS A 106 13.99 -2.06 5.00
CA LYS A 106 14.59 -1.21 3.99
C LYS A 106 14.47 -1.87 2.61
N PHE A 107 13.68 -1.26 1.75
CA PHE A 107 13.52 -1.72 0.38
C PHE A 107 14.71 -1.29 -0.48
N ASN A 108 15.25 -2.20 -1.26
CA ASN A 108 16.46 -1.97 -2.06
C ASN A 108 16.24 -2.14 -3.58
N GLY A 109 14.97 -2.02 -4.04
CA GLY A 109 14.67 -2.17 -5.45
C GLY A 109 14.95 -3.55 -6.01
N TRP A 110 14.55 -4.60 -5.27
CA TRP A 110 14.76 -6.01 -5.66
C TRP A 110 16.24 -6.35 -5.91
N GLY A 111 17.08 -6.05 -4.93
CA GLY A 111 18.52 -6.31 -5.04
C GLY A 111 19.24 -5.29 -5.90
N ASN A 112 18.88 -4.03 -5.77
CA ASN A 112 19.48 -2.89 -6.48
C ASN A 112 19.28 -2.91 -8.01
N LYS A 113 18.19 -3.50 -8.49
CA LYS A 113 17.80 -3.40 -9.91
C LYS A 113 17.40 -1.97 -10.31
N PHE A 114 16.98 -1.17 -9.33
CA PHE A 114 16.62 0.23 -9.50
C PHE A 114 17.44 1.07 -8.54
N GLU A 115 18.08 2.11 -9.04
CA GLU A 115 19.05 2.93 -8.27
C GLU A 115 18.37 3.83 -7.22
N LYS A 116 17.14 4.24 -7.45
CA LYS A 116 16.38 5.14 -6.56
C LYS A 116 15.07 4.49 -6.16
N CYS A 117 14.91 4.30 -4.86
CA CYS A 117 13.68 3.75 -4.29
C CYS A 117 13.26 4.55 -3.06
N GLU A 118 12.02 5.05 -3.07
CA GLU A 118 11.36 5.59 -1.89
C GLU A 118 10.29 4.62 -1.41
N SER A 119 10.35 4.25 -0.14
CA SER A 119 9.42 3.30 0.49
C SER A 119 8.85 3.86 1.81
#